data_319dfd12bd9b417fec9b75d2293a9b1a
#
_entry.id   319dfd12bd9b417fec9b75d2293a9b1a
#
_cell.length_a   1.000
_cell.length_b   1.000
_cell.length_c   1.000
_cell.angle_alpha   90.00
_cell.angle_beta   90.00
_cell.angle_gamma   90.00
#
_symmetry.space_group_name_H-M   'P 1'
#
loop_
_entity.id
_entity.type
_entity.pdbx_description
1 polymer ?
#
loop_
_entity_poly.entity_id
_entity_poly.type
_entity_poly.pdbx_seq_one_letter_code
_entity_poly.pdbx_strand_id
1 'polypeptide(L)'
;MKLGFLKRLYQADGYRDGSGFVSVYLDTSHNEATRKEVGLRWRAARSELAEAGADESTLNAVADHVTGQPPHQPGLAVFARDGAVRLEMPLLWRPRDEVSRYAALPHVMPLLEELERAVPHVRVSASRTGAQLLTCPENGNEAQITVEGEQWPVHKVSRGGWSERNLQRSVEETWAENAKRIADVTADAAQDIGAAFVLVGGDERERTAVIDALPEAVREAAVTVDREVPPDAAPFTAAAEAETARRRAAESYARLDDFRARISRADPGERRAVEGLDGAFGALRAGLADSVVIRHNPSSVQSAWAGPQLADAAVSAEQLRGLGVEQPFRDQADAILIRAACGTDAELFFLPDDADPPAAGIGALLRAPASAA
;
A
#
# COMPACT_ATOMS: atom_id res chain seq x y z
N MET A 1 2.25 8.87 0.91
CA MET A 1 1.09 8.24 0.21
C MET A 1 0.05 9.30 -0.11
N LYS A 2 -0.47 9.33 -1.34
CA LYS A 2 -1.53 10.25 -1.78
C LYS A 2 -2.91 9.67 -1.44
N LEU A 3 -3.79 10.48 -0.86
CA LEU A 3 -5.11 10.05 -0.39
C LEU A 3 -6.26 10.35 -1.39
N GLY A 4 -5.93 10.76 -2.63
CA GLY A 4 -6.93 11.21 -3.60
C GLY A 4 -8.03 10.19 -3.94
N PHE A 5 -7.72 8.89 -3.90
CA PHE A 5 -8.70 7.82 -4.14
C PHE A 5 -9.80 7.74 -3.06
N LEU A 6 -9.52 8.23 -1.84
CA LEU A 6 -10.50 8.29 -0.76
C LEU A 6 -11.50 9.46 -0.91
N LYS A 7 -11.25 10.43 -1.79
CA LYS A 7 -12.16 11.57 -1.98
C LYS A 7 -13.61 11.13 -2.22
N ARG A 8 -13.79 10.01 -2.94
CA ARG A 8 -15.11 9.44 -3.22
C ARG A 8 -15.89 9.05 -1.96
N LEU A 9 -15.19 8.62 -0.90
CA LEU A 9 -15.82 8.27 0.38
C LEU A 9 -16.39 9.50 1.08
N TYR A 10 -15.71 10.64 0.97
CA TYR A 10 -16.03 11.84 1.76
C TYR A 10 -16.85 12.87 0.99
N GLN A 11 -16.89 12.84 -0.35
CA GLN A 11 -17.60 13.80 -1.20
C GLN A 11 -19.07 13.46 -1.47
N ALA A 12 -19.49 12.22 -1.17
CA ALA A 12 -20.87 11.82 -1.40
C ALA A 12 -21.80 12.47 -0.40
N ASP A 13 -22.57 13.46 -0.84
CA ASP A 13 -23.78 14.02 -0.23
C ASP A 13 -23.69 14.61 1.19
N GLY A 14 -22.63 15.34 1.52
CA GLY A 14 -22.53 16.06 2.79
C GLY A 14 -22.76 15.16 4.02
N TYR A 15 -22.16 15.47 5.13
CA TYR A 15 -22.49 14.81 6.40
C TYR A 15 -23.98 15.05 6.72
N ARG A 16 -24.82 14.03 6.55
CA ARG A 16 -26.21 14.06 7.02
C ARG A 16 -26.25 13.51 8.43
N ASP A 17 -26.89 14.25 9.31
CA ASP A 17 -27.08 13.87 10.70
C ASP A 17 -27.79 12.50 10.75
N GLY A 18 -27.16 11.52 11.40
CA GLY A 18 -27.75 10.21 11.69
C GLY A 18 -27.37 9.03 10.80
N SER A 19 -26.69 9.22 9.64
CA SER A 19 -26.21 8.08 8.85
C SER A 19 -24.71 7.86 9.03
N GLY A 20 -24.32 6.67 9.48
CA GLY A 20 -22.92 6.25 9.63
C GLY A 20 -22.39 5.46 8.43
N PHE A 21 -21.08 5.29 8.38
CA PHE A 21 -20.43 4.37 7.49
C PHE A 21 -20.34 2.97 8.09
N VAL A 22 -20.67 1.98 7.29
CA VAL A 22 -20.29 0.59 7.50
C VAL A 22 -18.90 0.40 6.89
N SER A 23 -17.94 -0.03 7.71
CA SER A 23 -16.58 -0.38 7.29
C SER A 23 -16.31 -1.84 7.63
N VAL A 24 -15.99 -2.66 6.63
CA VAL A 24 -15.81 -4.10 6.79
C VAL A 24 -14.50 -4.54 6.14
N TYR A 25 -13.72 -5.33 6.88
CA TYR A 25 -12.52 -6.00 6.40
C TYR A 25 -12.70 -7.50 6.63
N LEU A 26 -12.74 -8.26 5.54
CA LEU A 26 -12.99 -9.71 5.59
C LEU A 26 -11.85 -10.49 4.93
N ASP A 27 -11.47 -11.60 5.54
CA ASP A 27 -10.67 -12.64 4.90
C ASP A 27 -11.54 -13.38 3.87
N THR A 28 -11.18 -13.22 2.60
CA THR A 28 -11.84 -13.87 1.46
C THR A 28 -10.97 -14.92 0.81
N SER A 29 -9.83 -15.27 1.42
CA SER A 29 -8.90 -16.27 0.89
C SER A 29 -9.58 -17.64 0.71
N HIS A 30 -9.40 -18.25 -0.45
CA HIS A 30 -10.18 -19.40 -0.91
C HIS A 30 -9.42 -20.73 -0.94
N ASN A 31 -10.06 -21.74 -0.33
CA ASN A 31 -10.18 -23.09 -0.89
C ASN A 31 -11.69 -23.45 -0.93
N GLU A 32 -12.12 -24.50 -1.56
CA GLU A 32 -13.56 -24.81 -1.78
C GLU A 32 -14.42 -24.88 -0.50
N ALA A 33 -13.82 -25.14 0.67
CA ALA A 33 -14.46 -25.07 1.98
C ALA A 33 -14.81 -23.63 2.41
N THR A 34 -14.11 -22.63 1.90
CA THR A 34 -14.05 -21.27 2.42
C THR A 34 -15.24 -20.38 2.03
N ARG A 35 -15.98 -20.69 0.96
CA ARG A 35 -17.22 -19.93 0.64
C ARG A 35 -18.25 -19.96 1.77
N LYS A 36 -18.35 -21.09 2.48
CA LYS A 36 -19.23 -21.20 3.64
C LYS A 36 -18.69 -20.39 4.83
N GLU A 37 -17.38 -20.32 4.98
CA GLU A 37 -16.71 -19.57 6.04
C GLU A 37 -16.83 -18.06 5.84
N VAL A 38 -16.63 -17.55 4.61
CA VAL A 38 -16.87 -16.13 4.29
C VAL A 38 -18.32 -15.74 4.60
N GLY A 39 -19.29 -16.59 4.24
CA GLY A 39 -20.69 -16.36 4.56
C GLY A 39 -21.00 -16.42 6.07
N LEU A 40 -20.23 -17.19 6.86
CA LEU A 40 -20.34 -17.21 8.32
C LEU A 40 -19.74 -15.94 8.95
N ARG A 41 -18.56 -15.53 8.52
CA ARG A 41 -17.90 -14.30 8.95
C ARG A 41 -18.76 -13.08 8.64
N TRP A 42 -19.28 -12.99 7.42
CA TRP A 42 -20.20 -11.91 7.06
C TRP A 42 -21.46 -11.89 7.96
N ARG A 43 -22.05 -13.05 8.28
CA ARG A 43 -23.23 -13.09 9.17
C ARG A 43 -22.91 -12.58 10.56
N ALA A 44 -21.75 -12.90 11.10
CA ALA A 44 -21.29 -12.37 12.39
C ALA A 44 -21.12 -10.85 12.32
N ALA A 45 -20.35 -10.36 11.35
CA ALA A 45 -20.12 -8.94 11.10
C ALA A 45 -21.44 -8.16 10.91
N ARG A 46 -22.37 -8.72 10.12
CA ARG A 46 -23.69 -8.13 9.89
C ARG A 46 -24.49 -7.96 11.18
N SER A 47 -24.46 -8.96 12.08
CA SER A 47 -25.16 -8.87 13.37
C SER A 47 -24.59 -7.74 14.23
N GLU A 48 -23.28 -7.65 14.36
CA GLU A 48 -22.58 -6.60 15.09
C GLU A 48 -22.90 -5.20 14.53
N LEU A 49 -22.89 -5.06 13.21
CA LEU A 49 -23.19 -3.81 12.52
C LEU A 49 -24.65 -3.38 12.70
N ALA A 50 -25.60 -4.33 12.65
CA ALA A 50 -27.01 -4.07 12.90
C ALA A 50 -27.25 -3.63 14.35
N GLU A 51 -26.61 -4.29 15.34
CA GLU A 51 -26.64 -3.91 16.75
C GLU A 51 -26.04 -2.50 16.98
N ALA A 52 -25.01 -2.13 16.19
CA ALA A 52 -24.42 -0.79 16.21
C ALA A 52 -25.29 0.29 15.52
N GLY A 53 -26.41 -0.09 14.89
CA GLY A 53 -27.38 0.82 14.28
C GLY A 53 -27.24 1.02 12.78
N ALA A 54 -26.50 0.16 12.07
CA ALA A 54 -26.43 0.19 10.61
C ALA A 54 -27.79 -0.19 10.01
N ASP A 55 -28.21 0.56 8.99
CA ASP A 55 -29.50 0.30 8.32
C ASP A 55 -29.44 -0.93 7.42
N GLU A 56 -30.59 -1.58 7.26
CA GLU A 56 -30.75 -2.84 6.54
C GLU A 56 -30.39 -2.70 5.05
N SER A 57 -30.66 -1.55 4.45
CA SER A 57 -30.35 -1.32 3.03
C SER A 57 -28.84 -1.26 2.77
N THR A 58 -28.10 -0.63 3.69
CA THR A 58 -26.64 -0.59 3.64
C THR A 58 -26.01 -1.97 3.89
N LEU A 59 -26.55 -2.72 4.85
CA LEU A 59 -26.10 -4.09 5.12
C LEU A 59 -26.36 -5.03 3.94
N ASN A 60 -27.49 -4.87 3.22
CA ASN A 60 -27.76 -5.64 2.01
C ASN A 60 -26.82 -5.29 0.86
N ALA A 61 -26.53 -4.00 0.65
CA ALA A 61 -25.57 -3.56 -0.35
C ALA A 61 -24.18 -4.19 -0.13
N VAL A 62 -23.71 -4.25 1.12
CA VAL A 62 -22.44 -4.91 1.47
C VAL A 62 -22.52 -6.42 1.23
N ALA A 63 -23.65 -7.06 1.58
CA ALA A 63 -23.84 -8.51 1.37
C ALA A 63 -23.68 -8.92 -0.10
N ASP A 64 -24.23 -8.15 -1.02
CA ASP A 64 -24.15 -8.41 -2.46
C ASP A 64 -22.70 -8.37 -2.96
N HIS A 65 -21.89 -7.44 -2.45
CA HIS A 65 -20.47 -7.33 -2.77
C HIS A 65 -19.63 -8.46 -2.15
N VAL A 66 -19.86 -8.80 -0.89
CA VAL A 66 -19.11 -9.87 -0.21
C VAL A 66 -19.37 -11.25 -0.81
N THR A 67 -20.63 -11.52 -1.22
CA THR A 67 -21.01 -12.83 -1.77
C THR A 67 -20.69 -12.99 -3.25
N GLY A 68 -20.51 -11.89 -3.99
CA GLY A 68 -20.20 -11.85 -5.42
C GLY A 68 -18.74 -11.92 -5.80
N GLN A 69 -17.82 -12.03 -4.82
CA GLN A 69 -16.38 -11.94 -5.08
C GLN A 69 -15.81 -13.04 -5.95
N PRO A 70 -14.91 -12.71 -6.89
CA PRO A 70 -14.18 -13.71 -7.65
C PRO A 70 -13.27 -14.54 -6.73
N PRO A 71 -13.04 -15.83 -7.05
CA PRO A 71 -12.08 -16.65 -6.34
C PRO A 71 -10.67 -16.05 -6.48
N HIS A 72 -9.84 -16.14 -5.43
CA HIS A 72 -8.41 -15.80 -5.37
C HIS A 72 -8.01 -14.42 -4.78
N GLN A 73 -8.91 -13.69 -4.15
CA GLN A 73 -8.50 -12.51 -3.39
C GLN A 73 -8.30 -12.87 -1.90
N PRO A 74 -7.14 -12.50 -1.30
CA PRO A 74 -6.85 -12.82 0.11
C PRO A 74 -7.78 -12.13 1.10
N GLY A 75 -8.27 -10.93 0.75
CA GLY A 75 -9.18 -10.17 1.58
C GLY A 75 -9.92 -9.08 0.82
N LEU A 76 -10.90 -8.47 1.49
CA LEU A 76 -11.74 -7.43 0.94
C LEU A 76 -12.02 -6.35 1.98
N ALA A 77 -11.82 -5.08 1.59
CA ALA A 77 -12.28 -3.92 2.32
C ALA A 77 -13.52 -3.31 1.63
N VAL A 78 -14.61 -3.12 2.37
CA VAL A 78 -15.84 -2.52 1.86
C VAL A 78 -16.27 -1.37 2.76
N PHE A 79 -16.56 -0.24 2.14
CA PHE A 79 -17.09 0.95 2.81
C PHE A 79 -18.44 1.30 2.19
N ALA A 80 -19.49 1.31 3.00
CA ALA A 80 -20.85 1.53 2.54
C ALA A 80 -21.58 2.55 3.41
N ARG A 81 -22.53 3.27 2.81
CA ARG A 81 -23.38 4.23 3.47
C ARG A 81 -24.63 4.50 2.64
N ASP A 82 -25.76 4.79 3.30
CA ASP A 82 -27.03 5.16 2.65
C ASP A 82 -27.45 4.16 1.56
N GLY A 83 -27.42 2.86 1.87
CA GLY A 83 -27.85 1.78 0.99
C GLY A 83 -26.90 1.50 -0.20
N ALA A 84 -25.69 2.08 -0.22
CA ALA A 84 -24.75 1.91 -1.34
C ALA A 84 -23.31 1.69 -0.88
N VAL A 85 -22.60 0.82 -1.59
CA VAL A 85 -21.13 0.68 -1.47
C VAL A 85 -20.48 1.90 -2.12
N ARG A 86 -19.66 2.61 -1.34
CA ARG A 86 -18.95 3.84 -1.76
C ARG A 86 -17.54 3.55 -2.22
N LEU A 87 -16.90 2.55 -1.62
CA LEU A 87 -15.59 2.06 -2.01
C LEU A 87 -15.49 0.58 -1.69
N GLU A 88 -14.96 -0.17 -2.62
CA GLU A 88 -14.56 -1.57 -2.46
C GLU A 88 -13.11 -1.69 -2.92
N MET A 89 -12.28 -2.36 -2.12
CA MET A 89 -10.91 -2.63 -2.48
C MET A 89 -10.51 -4.06 -2.12
N PRO A 90 -9.99 -4.82 -3.08
CA PRO A 90 -9.34 -6.08 -2.80
C PRO A 90 -8.10 -5.84 -1.95
N LEU A 91 -7.89 -6.69 -0.94
CA LEU A 91 -6.70 -6.66 -0.12
C LEU A 91 -5.63 -7.60 -0.70
N LEU A 92 -4.37 -7.21 -0.63
CA LEU A 92 -3.24 -7.99 -1.13
C LEU A 92 -2.90 -9.15 -0.20
N TRP A 93 -3.25 -9.02 1.07
CA TRP A 93 -3.03 -10.00 2.12
C TRP A 93 -4.32 -10.25 2.91
N ARG A 94 -4.33 -11.31 3.67
CA ARG A 94 -5.38 -11.51 4.67
C ARG A 94 -5.35 -10.36 5.66
N PRO A 95 -6.50 -9.75 6.00
CA PRO A 95 -6.53 -8.73 7.05
C PRO A 95 -5.99 -9.34 8.36
N ARG A 96 -5.18 -8.57 9.08
CA ARG A 96 -4.63 -9.02 10.38
C ARG A 96 -5.75 -9.32 11.37
N ASP A 97 -6.76 -8.43 11.37
CA ASP A 97 -7.96 -8.56 12.15
C ASP A 97 -9.18 -8.35 11.24
N GLU A 98 -10.19 -9.17 11.41
CA GLU A 98 -11.49 -8.91 10.79
C GLU A 98 -12.12 -7.75 11.54
N VAL A 99 -12.46 -6.68 10.82
CA VAL A 99 -13.03 -5.47 11.39
C VAL A 99 -14.41 -5.25 10.82
N SER A 100 -15.40 -5.10 11.69
CA SER A 100 -16.72 -4.60 11.38
C SER A 100 -17.01 -3.38 12.24
N ARG A 101 -17.20 -2.21 11.60
CA ARG A 101 -17.41 -0.96 12.32
C ARG A 101 -18.51 -0.12 11.68
N TYR A 102 -19.42 0.38 12.49
CA TYR A 102 -20.38 1.42 12.13
C TYR A 102 -20.07 2.70 12.90
N ALA A 103 -19.76 3.79 12.17
CA ALA A 103 -19.37 5.06 12.76
C ALA A 103 -19.67 6.23 11.82
N ALA A 104 -19.55 7.47 12.29
CA ALA A 104 -19.78 8.67 11.49
C ALA A 104 -18.83 8.75 10.25
N LEU A 105 -17.58 8.29 10.40
CA LEU A 105 -16.58 8.26 9.34
C LEU A 105 -16.16 6.81 9.00
N PRO A 106 -15.72 6.57 7.76
CA PRO A 106 -15.18 5.26 7.38
C PRO A 106 -13.86 4.99 8.10
N HIS A 107 -13.68 3.75 8.55
CA HIS A 107 -12.46 3.30 9.21
C HIS A 107 -11.43 2.84 8.18
N VAL A 108 -10.71 3.78 7.58
CA VAL A 108 -9.78 3.52 6.46
C VAL A 108 -8.35 3.23 6.87
N MET A 109 -7.99 3.39 8.16
CA MET A 109 -6.62 3.19 8.63
C MET A 109 -6.05 1.81 8.28
N PRO A 110 -6.74 0.68 8.51
CA PRO A 110 -6.22 -0.63 8.15
C PRO A 110 -5.93 -0.79 6.64
N LEU A 111 -6.76 -0.17 5.78
CA LEU A 111 -6.52 -0.15 4.34
C LEU A 111 -5.26 0.65 3.98
N LEU A 112 -5.04 1.80 4.62
CA LEU A 112 -3.86 2.62 4.36
C LEU A 112 -2.58 1.96 4.83
N GLU A 113 -2.61 1.28 5.98
CA GLU A 113 -1.49 0.46 6.48
C GLU A 113 -1.17 -0.69 5.52
N GLU A 114 -2.18 -1.27 4.89
CA GLU A 114 -2.00 -2.33 3.91
C GLU A 114 -1.43 -1.80 2.59
N LEU A 115 -2.00 -0.72 2.06
CA LEU A 115 -1.51 -0.07 0.85
C LEU A 115 -0.08 0.45 1.01
N GLU A 116 0.29 0.90 2.20
CA GLU A 116 1.67 1.23 2.49
C GLU A 116 2.61 0.04 2.29
N ARG A 117 2.19 -1.17 2.57
CA ARG A 117 2.99 -2.39 2.39
C ARG A 117 3.10 -2.83 0.92
N ALA A 118 2.28 -2.29 0.03
CA ALA A 118 2.29 -2.60 -1.40
C ALA A 118 3.39 -1.79 -2.11
N VAL A 119 4.56 -2.38 -2.30
CA VAL A 119 5.64 -1.79 -3.10
C VAL A 119 5.69 -2.52 -4.44
N PRO A 120 5.47 -1.83 -5.58
CA PRO A 120 5.49 -2.48 -6.88
C PRO A 120 6.87 -3.04 -7.17
N HIS A 121 6.91 -4.30 -7.64
CA HIS A 121 8.15 -5.01 -7.94
C HIS A 121 7.95 -6.11 -8.99
N VAL A 122 9.05 -6.56 -9.58
CA VAL A 122 9.07 -7.70 -10.49
C VAL A 122 9.91 -8.82 -9.86
N ARG A 123 9.42 -10.05 -9.94
CA ARG A 123 10.15 -11.26 -9.55
C ARG A 123 10.51 -12.03 -10.80
N VAL A 124 11.78 -12.38 -10.97
CA VAL A 124 12.32 -13.06 -12.13
C VAL A 124 13.00 -14.35 -11.70
N SER A 125 12.51 -15.49 -12.17
CA SER A 125 13.20 -16.78 -12.04
C SER A 125 13.87 -17.10 -13.37
N ALA A 126 15.19 -16.89 -13.44
CA ALA A 126 15.99 -17.12 -14.63
C ALA A 126 16.51 -18.55 -14.68
N SER A 127 16.54 -19.12 -15.88
CA SER A 127 17.12 -20.42 -16.20
C SER A 127 17.90 -20.35 -17.52
N ARG A 128 18.59 -21.40 -17.89
CA ARG A 128 19.35 -21.50 -19.15
C ARG A 128 18.49 -21.38 -20.41
N THR A 129 17.24 -21.76 -20.30
CA THR A 129 16.31 -21.87 -21.44
C THR A 129 15.23 -20.78 -21.45
N GLY A 130 15.34 -19.80 -20.56
CA GLY A 130 14.37 -18.71 -20.46
C GLY A 130 14.14 -18.24 -19.03
N ALA A 131 13.03 -17.56 -18.79
CA ALA A 131 12.65 -17.09 -17.46
C ALA A 131 11.13 -17.09 -17.26
N GLN A 132 10.73 -17.16 -16.00
CA GLN A 132 9.38 -16.83 -15.56
C GLN A 132 9.43 -15.53 -14.75
N LEU A 133 8.58 -14.59 -15.11
CA LEU A 133 8.44 -13.33 -14.41
C LEU A 133 7.06 -13.26 -13.76
N LEU A 134 7.00 -12.62 -12.60
CA LEU A 134 5.77 -12.24 -11.92
C LEU A 134 5.82 -10.74 -11.65
N THR A 135 4.91 -9.99 -12.25
CA THR A 135 4.74 -8.57 -11.95
C THR A 135 3.82 -8.42 -10.75
N CYS A 136 4.24 -7.62 -9.78
CA CYS A 136 3.51 -7.34 -8.54
C CYS A 136 3.27 -5.83 -8.46
N PRO A 137 2.24 -5.28 -9.12
CA PRO A 137 1.92 -3.86 -9.10
C PRO A 137 1.29 -3.44 -7.76
N GLU A 138 1.26 -2.14 -7.48
CA GLU A 138 0.65 -1.58 -6.26
C GLU A 138 -0.83 -1.95 -6.09
N ASN A 139 -1.56 -2.19 -7.18
CA ASN A 139 -2.97 -2.54 -7.15
C ASN A 139 -3.25 -4.05 -6.96
N GLY A 140 -2.20 -4.87 -6.80
CA GLY A 140 -2.31 -6.31 -6.55
C GLY A 140 -2.71 -7.19 -7.75
N ASN A 141 -2.84 -6.62 -8.95
CA ASN A 141 -3.13 -7.38 -10.15
C ASN A 141 -1.87 -8.05 -10.70
N GLU A 142 -1.42 -9.11 -10.03
CA GLU A 142 -0.24 -9.87 -10.44
C GLU A 142 -0.44 -10.48 -11.85
N ALA A 143 0.61 -10.45 -12.67
CA ALA A 143 0.62 -11.09 -13.97
C ALA A 143 1.91 -11.89 -14.19
N GLN A 144 1.76 -13.08 -14.77
CA GLN A 144 2.87 -13.93 -15.16
C GLN A 144 3.27 -13.68 -16.59
N ILE A 145 4.60 -13.61 -16.83
CA ILE A 145 5.21 -13.50 -18.15
C ILE A 145 6.21 -14.63 -18.28
N THR A 146 6.13 -15.38 -19.38
CA THR A 146 7.13 -16.42 -19.70
C THR A 146 8.01 -15.94 -20.85
N VAL A 147 9.31 -15.97 -20.64
CA VAL A 147 10.32 -15.66 -21.65
C VAL A 147 10.97 -16.96 -22.10
N GLU A 148 10.69 -17.39 -23.31
CA GLU A 148 11.35 -18.55 -23.91
C GLU A 148 12.71 -18.15 -24.51
N GLY A 149 13.75 -18.81 -24.08
CA GLY A 149 15.09 -18.68 -24.66
C GLY A 149 15.29 -19.64 -25.84
N GLU A 150 16.30 -19.37 -26.64
CA GLU A 150 16.69 -20.30 -27.68
C GLU A 150 17.29 -21.55 -27.06
N GLN A 151 16.80 -22.72 -27.49
CA GLN A 151 17.35 -24.00 -27.09
C GLN A 151 18.52 -24.37 -28.04
N TRP A 152 19.64 -24.73 -27.44
CA TRP A 152 20.76 -25.26 -28.22
C TRP A 152 20.38 -26.59 -28.86
N PRO A 153 20.52 -26.75 -30.20
CA PRO A 153 20.31 -28.03 -30.85
C PRO A 153 21.40 -29.02 -30.40
N VAL A 154 21.00 -30.03 -29.63
CA VAL A 154 21.90 -31.14 -29.22
C VAL A 154 22.19 -32.01 -30.43
N HIS A 155 23.07 -31.57 -31.31
CA HIS A 155 23.66 -32.47 -32.31
C HIS A 155 24.81 -33.22 -31.65
N LYS A 156 24.78 -34.57 -31.72
CA LYS A 156 25.89 -35.43 -31.36
C LYS A 156 27.06 -35.10 -32.29
N VAL A 157 28.03 -34.32 -31.78
CA VAL A 157 29.29 -34.04 -32.52
C VAL A 157 30.32 -35.10 -32.16
N SER A 158 30.86 -35.75 -33.15
CA SER A 158 31.94 -36.71 -33.02
C SER A 158 33.24 -36.02 -32.57
N ARG A 159 34.01 -36.71 -31.71
CA ARG A 159 35.24 -36.31 -31.04
C ARG A 159 36.26 -35.55 -31.90
N GLY A 160 36.61 -34.33 -31.45
CA GLY A 160 37.78 -33.59 -31.93
C GLY A 160 37.93 -32.25 -31.23
N GLY A 161 39.01 -31.98 -30.54
CA GLY A 161 39.23 -30.85 -29.61
C GLY A 161 39.13 -29.41 -30.17
N TRP A 162 38.97 -29.21 -31.47
CA TRP A 162 38.62 -27.91 -32.10
C TRP A 162 37.13 -27.66 -32.08
N SER A 163 36.33 -28.69 -32.11
CA SER A 163 34.89 -28.68 -32.04
C SER A 163 34.39 -28.27 -30.65
N GLU A 164 35.10 -28.63 -29.59
CA GLU A 164 34.73 -28.39 -28.20
C GLU A 164 34.78 -26.89 -27.83
N ARG A 165 35.85 -26.18 -28.29
CA ARG A 165 35.98 -24.73 -28.05
C ARG A 165 34.98 -23.89 -28.84
N ASN A 166 34.63 -24.29 -30.05
CA ASN A 166 33.60 -23.61 -30.83
C ASN A 166 32.21 -23.89 -30.28
N LEU A 167 31.96 -25.09 -29.77
CA LEU A 167 30.72 -25.47 -29.11
C LEU A 167 30.53 -24.66 -27.80
N GLN A 168 31.58 -24.53 -27.01
CA GLN A 168 31.58 -23.78 -25.77
C GLN A 168 31.32 -22.30 -25.98
N ARG A 169 31.97 -21.69 -26.98
CA ARG A 169 31.76 -20.28 -27.36
C ARG A 169 30.33 -20.03 -27.83
N SER A 170 29.79 -20.89 -28.65
CA SER A 170 28.42 -20.77 -29.17
C SER A 170 27.36 -20.98 -28.09
N VAL A 171 27.60 -21.84 -27.09
CA VAL A 171 26.74 -21.96 -25.90
C VAL A 171 26.77 -20.69 -25.05
N GLU A 172 27.96 -20.10 -24.85
CA GLU A 172 28.14 -18.85 -24.12
C GLU A 172 27.46 -17.66 -24.83
N GLU A 173 27.53 -17.58 -26.16
CA GLU A 173 26.84 -16.57 -26.98
C GLU A 173 25.32 -16.70 -26.86
N THR A 174 24.76 -17.91 -26.96
CA THR A 174 23.32 -18.15 -26.79
C THR A 174 22.83 -17.78 -25.35
N TRP A 175 23.65 -18.04 -24.35
CA TRP A 175 23.31 -17.65 -22.97
C TRP A 175 23.31 -16.13 -22.79
N ALA A 176 24.26 -15.42 -23.36
CA ALA A 176 24.30 -13.96 -23.32
C ALA A 176 23.10 -13.35 -24.04
N GLU A 177 22.69 -13.92 -25.19
CA GLU A 177 21.49 -13.49 -25.91
C GLU A 177 20.19 -13.76 -25.11
N ASN A 178 20.09 -14.94 -24.48
CA ASN A 178 18.95 -15.25 -23.61
C ASN A 178 18.89 -14.33 -22.38
N ALA A 179 20.04 -14.10 -21.72
CA ALA A 179 20.12 -13.19 -20.58
C ALA A 179 19.71 -11.76 -20.97
N LYS A 180 20.15 -11.28 -22.14
CA LYS A 180 19.75 -9.97 -22.66
C LYS A 180 18.24 -9.89 -22.91
N ARG A 181 17.64 -10.90 -23.55
CA ARG A 181 16.19 -10.97 -23.80
C ARG A 181 15.39 -10.95 -22.48
N ILE A 182 15.84 -11.72 -21.48
CA ILE A 182 15.23 -11.73 -20.15
C ILE A 182 15.34 -10.34 -19.51
N ALA A 183 16.50 -9.70 -19.61
CA ALA A 183 16.73 -8.36 -19.06
C ALA A 183 15.86 -7.29 -19.73
N ASP A 184 15.72 -7.35 -21.08
CA ASP A 184 14.86 -6.42 -21.83
C ASP A 184 13.40 -6.56 -21.38
N VAL A 185 12.85 -7.79 -21.35
CA VAL A 185 11.47 -8.03 -20.88
C VAL A 185 11.29 -7.65 -19.41
N THR A 186 12.30 -7.86 -18.58
CA THR A 186 12.27 -7.46 -17.16
C THR A 186 12.22 -5.95 -17.01
N ALA A 187 13.01 -5.22 -17.81
CA ALA A 187 13.05 -3.76 -17.80
C ALA A 187 11.70 -3.16 -18.25
N ASP A 188 11.12 -3.71 -19.33
CA ASP A 188 9.80 -3.30 -19.81
C ASP A 188 8.74 -3.56 -18.75
N ALA A 189 8.68 -4.75 -18.17
CA ALA A 189 7.74 -5.09 -17.11
C ALA A 189 7.91 -4.20 -15.86
N ALA A 190 9.16 -3.88 -15.49
CA ALA A 190 9.44 -2.99 -14.36
C ALA A 190 8.98 -1.55 -14.65
N GLN A 191 9.16 -1.07 -15.87
CA GLN A 191 8.70 0.24 -16.30
C GLN A 191 7.17 0.33 -16.32
N ASP A 192 6.50 -0.69 -16.85
CA ASP A 192 5.04 -0.73 -17.00
C ASP A 192 4.30 -0.60 -15.65
N ILE A 193 4.84 -1.22 -14.60
CA ILE A 193 4.23 -1.17 -13.25
C ILE A 193 4.87 -0.13 -12.33
N GLY A 194 5.89 0.62 -12.79
CA GLY A 194 6.65 1.52 -11.94
C GLY A 194 7.38 0.80 -10.80
N ALA A 195 8.00 -0.35 -11.08
CA ALA A 195 8.63 -1.19 -10.07
C ALA A 195 9.73 -0.44 -9.31
N ALA A 196 9.65 -0.49 -7.98
CA ALA A 196 10.68 0.08 -7.11
C ALA A 196 11.93 -0.81 -7.02
N PHE A 197 11.78 -2.11 -7.25
CA PHE A 197 12.88 -3.08 -7.26
C PHE A 197 12.54 -4.32 -8.11
N VAL A 198 13.58 -5.08 -8.42
CA VAL A 198 13.47 -6.35 -9.15
C VAL A 198 14.17 -7.44 -8.36
N LEU A 199 13.49 -8.56 -8.12
CA LEU A 199 14.09 -9.77 -7.55
C LEU A 199 14.51 -10.70 -8.67
N VAL A 200 15.79 -11.08 -8.70
CA VAL A 200 16.32 -12.02 -9.71
C VAL A 200 16.82 -13.28 -9.02
N GLY A 201 16.16 -14.40 -9.29
CA GLY A 201 16.52 -15.74 -8.84
C GLY A 201 17.00 -16.61 -9.98
N GLY A 202 17.58 -17.75 -9.64
CA GLY A 202 18.17 -18.71 -10.56
C GLY A 202 19.55 -19.20 -10.08
N ASP A 203 20.21 -20.01 -10.90
CA ASP A 203 21.62 -20.35 -10.67
C ASP A 203 22.48 -19.08 -10.72
N GLU A 204 23.62 -19.07 -10.02
CA GLU A 204 24.49 -17.90 -9.89
C GLU A 204 24.91 -17.30 -11.24
N ARG A 205 25.21 -18.15 -12.23
CA ARG A 205 25.65 -17.70 -13.56
C ARG A 205 24.51 -17.03 -14.34
N GLU A 206 23.36 -17.66 -14.38
CA GLU A 206 22.19 -17.15 -15.09
C GLU A 206 21.71 -15.84 -14.45
N ARG A 207 21.62 -15.80 -13.13
CA ARG A 207 21.24 -14.61 -12.36
C ARG A 207 22.20 -13.45 -12.61
N THR A 208 23.51 -13.70 -12.53
CA THR A 208 24.54 -12.65 -12.79
C THR A 208 24.44 -12.14 -14.22
N ALA A 209 24.31 -13.03 -15.21
CA ALA A 209 24.20 -12.63 -16.61
C ALA A 209 22.97 -11.77 -16.89
N VAL A 210 21.81 -12.09 -16.27
CA VAL A 210 20.60 -11.28 -16.40
C VAL A 210 20.80 -9.92 -15.73
N ILE A 211 21.34 -9.86 -14.51
CA ILE A 211 21.56 -8.60 -13.77
C ILE A 211 22.54 -7.69 -14.54
N ASP A 212 23.62 -8.25 -15.08
CA ASP A 212 24.62 -7.48 -15.85
C ASP A 212 24.04 -6.91 -17.16
N ALA A 213 23.06 -7.59 -17.73
CA ALA A 213 22.36 -7.16 -18.94
C ALA A 213 21.24 -6.14 -18.69
N LEU A 214 20.79 -5.94 -17.43
CA LEU A 214 19.76 -4.94 -17.08
C LEU A 214 20.24 -3.51 -17.34
N PRO A 215 19.36 -2.60 -17.77
CA PRO A 215 19.63 -1.15 -17.76
C PRO A 215 20.08 -0.67 -16.38
N GLU A 216 20.95 0.33 -16.31
CA GLU A 216 21.58 0.79 -15.06
C GLU A 216 20.57 1.08 -13.93
N ALA A 217 19.50 1.80 -14.21
CA ALA A 217 18.48 2.13 -13.21
C ALA A 217 17.77 0.89 -12.62
N VAL A 218 17.50 -0.13 -13.45
CA VAL A 218 16.88 -1.38 -13.01
C VAL A 218 17.88 -2.26 -12.28
N ARG A 219 19.13 -2.28 -12.76
CA ARG A 219 20.22 -3.03 -12.15
C ARG A 219 20.56 -2.55 -10.74
N GLU A 220 20.57 -1.24 -10.50
CA GLU A 220 20.77 -0.66 -9.17
C GLU A 220 19.66 -1.04 -8.18
N ALA A 221 18.47 -1.30 -8.70
CA ALA A 221 17.32 -1.76 -7.92
C ALA A 221 17.18 -3.28 -7.85
N ALA A 222 18.12 -4.05 -8.45
CA ALA A 222 18.06 -5.50 -8.47
C ALA A 222 18.53 -6.11 -7.14
N VAL A 223 17.80 -7.10 -6.67
CA VAL A 223 18.05 -7.88 -5.46
C VAL A 223 18.11 -9.36 -5.83
N THR A 224 19.11 -10.08 -5.35
CA THR A 224 19.30 -11.48 -5.66
C THR A 224 18.52 -12.42 -4.75
N VAL A 225 17.98 -13.49 -5.34
CA VAL A 225 17.38 -14.62 -4.61
C VAL A 225 18.19 -15.87 -4.95
N ASP A 226 18.88 -16.44 -3.96
CA ASP A 226 19.79 -17.61 -4.15
C ASP A 226 19.00 -18.93 -4.26
N ARG A 227 18.04 -18.98 -5.18
CA ARG A 227 17.20 -20.17 -5.42
C ARG A 227 16.71 -20.18 -6.87
N GLU A 228 16.73 -21.38 -7.45
CA GLU A 228 16.05 -21.68 -8.72
C GLU A 228 14.67 -22.27 -8.39
N VAL A 229 13.68 -21.41 -8.21
CA VAL A 229 12.30 -21.75 -7.89
C VAL A 229 11.36 -20.80 -8.65
N PRO A 230 10.09 -21.16 -8.86
CA PRO A 230 9.11 -20.26 -9.47
C PRO A 230 9.00 -18.91 -8.75
N PRO A 231 8.68 -17.81 -9.46
CA PRO A 231 8.67 -16.46 -8.89
C PRO A 231 7.57 -16.23 -7.83
N ASP A 232 6.57 -17.10 -7.76
CA ASP A 232 5.50 -17.14 -6.74
C ASP A 232 5.88 -17.96 -5.50
N ALA A 233 7.03 -18.65 -5.51
CA ALA A 233 7.46 -19.49 -4.41
C ALA A 233 7.90 -18.70 -3.17
N ALA A 234 7.83 -19.34 -1.99
CA ALA A 234 8.15 -18.75 -0.70
C ALA A 234 9.48 -17.98 -0.61
N PRO A 235 10.61 -18.40 -1.22
CA PRO A 235 11.86 -17.63 -1.19
C PRO A 235 11.72 -16.24 -1.82
N PHE A 236 10.98 -16.11 -2.93
CA PHE A 236 10.73 -14.81 -3.55
C PHE A 236 9.80 -13.94 -2.69
N THR A 237 8.78 -14.54 -2.10
CA THR A 237 7.85 -13.83 -1.20
C THR A 237 8.60 -13.27 0.01
N ALA A 238 9.43 -14.07 0.65
CA ALA A 238 10.24 -13.63 1.79
C ALA A 238 11.24 -12.53 1.42
N ALA A 239 11.89 -12.63 0.24
CA ALA A 239 12.80 -11.61 -0.25
C ALA A 239 12.07 -10.29 -0.58
N ALA A 240 10.87 -10.38 -1.18
CA ALA A 240 10.04 -9.22 -1.47
C ALA A 240 9.59 -8.52 -0.19
N GLU A 241 9.14 -9.27 0.81
CA GLU A 241 8.75 -8.71 2.12
C GLU A 241 9.92 -8.01 2.81
N ALA A 242 11.10 -8.64 2.82
CA ALA A 242 12.30 -8.07 3.43
C ALA A 242 12.76 -6.78 2.72
N GLU A 243 12.78 -6.78 1.39
CA GLU A 243 13.20 -5.61 0.61
C GLU A 243 12.17 -4.46 0.71
N THR A 244 10.88 -4.80 0.71
CA THR A 244 9.80 -3.84 0.95
C THR A 244 9.97 -3.18 2.32
N ALA A 245 10.13 -3.99 3.38
CA ALA A 245 10.33 -3.48 4.73
C ALA A 245 11.58 -2.58 4.84
N ARG A 246 12.69 -2.97 4.20
CA ARG A 246 13.93 -2.18 4.17
C ARG A 246 13.74 -0.81 3.50
N ARG A 247 13.09 -0.77 2.32
CA ARG A 247 12.86 0.48 1.57
C ARG A 247 11.93 1.41 2.33
N ARG A 248 10.88 0.86 2.90
CA ARG A 248 9.92 1.63 3.70
C ARG A 248 10.55 2.20 4.96
N ALA A 249 11.32 1.40 5.68
CA ALA A 249 12.06 1.91 6.83
C ALA A 249 12.96 3.08 6.43
N ALA A 250 13.72 2.95 5.33
CA ALA A 250 14.59 4.03 4.85
C ALA A 250 13.81 5.31 4.50
N GLU A 251 12.66 5.19 3.82
CA GLU A 251 11.79 6.32 3.50
C GLU A 251 11.20 6.96 4.76
N SER A 252 10.66 6.15 5.68
CA SER A 252 10.06 6.63 6.93
C SER A 252 11.08 7.33 7.81
N TYR A 253 12.31 6.81 7.93
CA TYR A 253 13.39 7.49 8.65
C TYR A 253 13.80 8.81 7.99
N ALA A 254 13.92 8.85 6.67
CA ALA A 254 14.24 10.09 5.95
C ALA A 254 13.15 11.16 6.19
N ARG A 255 11.89 10.79 6.22
CA ARG A 255 10.77 11.69 6.53
C ARG A 255 10.79 12.16 7.98
N LEU A 256 11.12 11.28 8.92
CA LEU A 256 11.24 11.63 10.32
C LEU A 256 12.41 12.61 10.56
N ASP A 257 13.53 12.41 9.89
CA ASP A 257 14.70 13.30 9.99
C ASP A 257 14.39 14.69 9.39
N ASP A 258 13.69 14.74 8.24
CA ASP A 258 13.20 16.00 7.67
C ASP A 258 12.23 16.70 8.63
N PHE A 259 11.31 15.95 9.25
CA PHE A 259 10.38 16.47 10.25
C PHE A 259 11.13 17.07 11.44
N ARG A 260 12.11 16.34 12.01
CA ARG A 260 12.94 16.79 13.13
C ARG A 260 13.75 18.04 12.78
N ALA A 261 14.32 18.10 11.59
CA ALA A 261 15.06 19.26 11.11
C ALA A 261 14.17 20.51 10.98
N ARG A 262 12.92 20.34 10.56
CA ARG A 262 11.98 21.45 10.38
C ARG A 262 11.36 21.93 11.69
N ILE A 263 11.09 21.04 12.66
CA ILE A 263 10.53 21.41 13.95
C ILE A 263 11.57 22.05 14.88
N SER A 264 12.85 21.66 14.76
CA SER A 264 13.94 22.12 15.63
C SER A 264 14.49 23.51 15.31
N ARG A 265 13.92 24.22 14.32
CA ARG A 265 14.33 25.60 14.00
C ARG A 265 14.14 26.50 15.20
N ALA A 266 15.17 27.31 15.50
CA ALA A 266 15.23 28.14 16.69
C ALA A 266 14.12 29.22 16.72
N ASP A 267 13.80 29.81 15.56
CA ASP A 267 12.69 30.77 15.43
C ASP A 267 11.37 30.00 15.20
N PRO A 268 10.39 30.10 16.12
CA PRO A 268 9.08 29.49 15.93
C PRO A 268 8.38 29.97 14.64
N GLY A 269 8.60 31.22 14.21
CA GLY A 269 8.06 31.77 12.98
C GLY A 269 8.62 31.17 11.69
N GLU A 270 9.77 30.50 11.76
CA GLU A 270 10.37 29.79 10.63
C GLU A 270 10.12 28.29 10.62
N ARG A 271 9.44 27.76 11.62
CA ARG A 271 9.15 26.31 11.72
C ARG A 271 8.24 25.89 10.59
N ARG A 272 8.64 24.83 9.89
CA ARG A 272 7.87 24.19 8.83
C ARG A 272 7.41 22.78 9.20
N ALA A 273 7.19 22.56 10.49
CA ALA A 273 6.55 21.37 11.03
C ALA A 273 5.80 21.71 12.31
N VAL A 274 4.76 20.96 12.61
CA VAL A 274 3.98 21.05 13.85
C VAL A 274 3.81 19.67 14.44
N GLU A 275 3.70 19.59 15.76
CA GLU A 275 3.52 18.34 16.51
C GLU A 275 2.13 18.26 17.14
N GLY A 276 1.74 17.02 17.38
CA GLY A 276 0.48 16.70 18.04
C GLY A 276 -0.75 16.88 17.16
N LEU A 277 -1.84 16.36 17.66
CA LEU A 277 -3.10 16.33 16.93
C LEU A 277 -3.67 17.73 16.66
N ASP A 278 -3.59 18.62 17.65
CA ASP A 278 -4.10 20.00 17.52
C ASP A 278 -3.30 20.81 16.48
N GLY A 279 -1.96 20.69 16.51
CA GLY A 279 -1.09 21.31 15.51
C GLY A 279 -1.35 20.80 14.11
N ALA A 280 -1.50 19.48 13.93
CA ALA A 280 -1.82 18.87 12.66
C ALA A 280 -3.19 19.32 12.12
N PHE A 281 -4.22 19.34 12.97
CA PHE A 281 -5.54 19.85 12.58
C PHE A 281 -5.51 21.34 12.20
N GLY A 282 -4.77 22.16 12.96
CA GLY A 282 -4.58 23.58 12.65
C GLY A 282 -3.95 23.78 11.27
N ALA A 283 -2.89 23.02 10.99
CA ALA A 283 -2.19 23.07 9.69
C ALA A 283 -3.07 22.61 8.52
N LEU A 284 -3.87 21.55 8.73
CA LEU A 284 -4.81 21.05 7.71
C LEU A 284 -5.92 22.07 7.44
N ARG A 285 -6.57 22.64 8.48
CA ARG A 285 -7.60 23.68 8.30
C ARG A 285 -7.08 24.89 7.57
N ALA A 286 -5.85 25.30 7.84
CA ALA A 286 -5.21 26.44 7.17
C ALA A 286 -4.74 26.12 5.74
N GLY A 287 -4.83 24.86 5.28
CA GLY A 287 -4.31 24.43 3.97
C GLY A 287 -2.77 24.45 3.87
N LEU A 288 -2.09 24.54 5.02
CA LEU A 288 -0.63 24.64 5.10
C LEU A 288 0.06 23.27 5.17
N ALA A 289 -0.65 22.20 5.52
CA ALA A 289 -0.06 20.88 5.60
C ALA A 289 0.33 20.37 4.20
N ASP A 290 1.60 20.04 4.02
CA ASP A 290 2.13 19.32 2.86
C ASP A 290 1.91 17.81 3.05
N SER A 291 2.28 17.34 4.24
CA SER A 291 2.08 15.96 4.62
C SER A 291 1.81 15.81 6.12
N VAL A 292 1.08 14.76 6.46
CA VAL A 292 0.87 14.31 7.84
C VAL A 292 1.75 13.11 8.08
N VAL A 293 2.46 13.12 9.19
CA VAL A 293 3.23 11.99 9.70
C VAL A 293 2.50 11.37 10.88
N ILE A 294 2.33 10.05 10.86
CA ILE A 294 1.55 9.33 11.86
C ILE A 294 2.24 8.00 12.20
N ARG A 295 2.22 7.61 13.48
CA ARG A 295 2.63 6.27 13.90
C ARG A 295 1.52 5.26 13.56
N HIS A 296 1.89 4.03 13.22
CA HIS A 296 0.91 2.94 13.10
C HIS A 296 0.06 2.84 14.36
N ASN A 297 -1.26 2.87 14.18
CA ASN A 297 -2.26 2.77 15.25
C ASN A 297 -2.06 3.72 16.47
N PRO A 298 -1.71 5.00 16.31
CA PRO A 298 -1.35 5.86 17.44
C PRO A 298 -2.58 6.39 18.19
N SER A 299 -3.72 6.46 17.54
CA SER A 299 -4.89 7.20 18.03
C SER A 299 -6.17 6.39 18.04
N SER A 300 -6.10 5.06 17.94
CA SER A 300 -7.28 4.19 17.97
C SER A 300 -8.16 4.35 19.22
N VAL A 301 -7.61 4.92 20.29
CA VAL A 301 -8.34 5.26 21.53
C VAL A 301 -8.64 6.74 21.68
N GLN A 302 -8.05 7.63 20.86
CA GLN A 302 -8.33 9.06 20.94
C GLN A 302 -9.49 9.45 20.03
N SER A 303 -10.35 10.34 20.53
CA SER A 303 -11.42 10.93 19.75
C SER A 303 -11.10 12.38 19.44
N ALA A 304 -11.63 12.85 18.33
CA ALA A 304 -11.58 14.25 17.94
C ALA A 304 -12.94 14.69 17.40
N TRP A 305 -13.02 15.91 16.92
CA TRP A 305 -14.24 16.52 16.43
C TRP A 305 -14.08 16.98 14.98
N ALA A 306 -15.13 16.82 14.20
CA ALA A 306 -15.19 17.23 12.81
C ALA A 306 -16.47 18.03 12.53
N GLY A 307 -16.42 18.83 11.47
CA GLY A 307 -17.55 19.56 10.94
C GLY A 307 -17.96 19.09 9.54
N PRO A 308 -18.88 19.81 8.88
CA PRO A 308 -19.37 19.42 7.56
C PRO A 308 -18.29 19.51 6.45
N GLN A 309 -17.37 20.45 6.53
CA GLN A 309 -16.29 20.56 5.54
C GLN A 309 -15.19 19.52 5.82
N LEU A 310 -14.50 19.05 4.75
CA LEU A 310 -13.50 18.00 4.89
C LEU A 310 -12.36 18.40 5.83
N ALA A 311 -11.93 19.66 5.80
CA ALA A 311 -10.87 20.19 6.64
C ALA A 311 -11.31 20.55 8.06
N ASP A 312 -12.63 20.55 8.36
CA ASP A 312 -13.13 20.84 9.71
C ASP A 312 -12.73 19.72 10.67
N ALA A 313 -11.66 19.94 11.41
CA ALA A 313 -11.09 19.01 12.37
C ALA A 313 -10.52 19.75 13.57
N ALA A 314 -10.80 19.31 14.79
CA ALA A 314 -10.28 19.88 16.02
C ALA A 314 -10.27 18.87 17.16
N VAL A 315 -9.49 19.14 18.20
CA VAL A 315 -9.44 18.31 19.41
C VAL A 315 -10.65 18.51 20.33
N SER A 316 -11.39 19.60 20.14
CA SER A 316 -12.62 19.86 20.91
C SER A 316 -13.75 20.45 20.06
N ALA A 317 -15.01 20.24 20.49
CA ALA A 317 -16.17 20.81 19.84
C ALA A 317 -16.21 22.34 19.95
N GLU A 318 -15.68 22.89 21.04
CA GLU A 318 -15.61 24.33 21.31
C GLU A 318 -14.75 25.04 20.27
N GLN A 319 -13.61 24.47 19.92
CA GLN A 319 -12.75 25.01 18.86
C GLN A 319 -13.50 25.12 17.52
N LEU A 320 -14.22 24.07 17.12
CA LEU A 320 -15.01 24.10 15.87
C LEU A 320 -16.17 25.10 15.94
N ARG A 321 -16.89 25.18 17.08
CA ARG A 321 -17.92 26.18 17.25
C ARG A 321 -17.39 27.60 17.20
N GLY A 322 -16.19 27.83 17.74
CA GLY A 322 -15.49 29.13 17.64
C GLY A 322 -15.12 29.49 16.21
N LEU A 323 -15.01 28.51 15.30
CA LEU A 323 -14.78 28.66 13.87
C LEU A 323 -16.10 28.73 13.05
N GLY A 324 -17.27 28.71 13.70
CA GLY A 324 -18.57 28.81 13.04
C GLY A 324 -19.20 27.47 12.63
N VAL A 325 -18.67 26.34 13.11
CA VAL A 325 -19.27 25.03 12.88
C VAL A 325 -20.39 24.83 13.92
N GLU A 326 -21.65 24.86 13.50
CA GLU A 326 -22.79 24.77 14.39
C GLU A 326 -22.96 23.39 15.03
N GLN A 327 -22.76 22.33 14.24
CA GLN A 327 -23.00 20.95 14.66
C GLN A 327 -21.74 20.10 14.44
N PRO A 328 -20.71 20.23 15.30
CA PRO A 328 -19.56 19.34 15.23
C PRO A 328 -19.95 17.94 15.72
N PHE A 329 -19.44 16.91 15.03
CA PHE A 329 -19.61 15.52 15.41
C PHE A 329 -18.29 14.91 15.87
N ARG A 330 -18.38 13.83 16.66
CA ARG A 330 -17.23 13.15 17.24
C ARG A 330 -16.97 11.83 16.54
N ASP A 331 -15.70 11.53 16.28
CA ASP A 331 -15.25 10.22 15.82
C ASP A 331 -13.80 9.93 16.29
N GLN A 332 -13.20 8.83 15.84
CA GLN A 332 -11.79 8.55 16.10
C GLN A 332 -10.90 9.61 15.44
N ALA A 333 -9.84 9.98 16.15
CA ALA A 333 -8.97 11.07 15.72
C ALA A 333 -8.23 10.75 14.40
N ASP A 334 -7.86 9.50 14.18
CA ASP A 334 -7.25 9.03 12.92
C ASP A 334 -8.21 9.16 11.72
N ALA A 335 -9.47 8.75 11.87
CA ALA A 335 -10.46 8.89 10.81
C ALA A 335 -10.69 10.35 10.42
N ILE A 336 -10.74 11.26 11.42
CA ILE A 336 -10.89 12.70 11.20
C ILE A 336 -9.62 13.28 10.55
N LEU A 337 -8.44 12.86 11.00
CA LEU A 337 -7.15 13.30 10.45
C LEU A 337 -7.01 12.93 8.98
N ILE A 338 -7.31 11.67 8.63
CA ILE A 338 -7.26 11.18 7.25
C ILE A 338 -8.27 11.92 6.37
N ARG A 339 -9.49 12.13 6.87
CA ARG A 339 -10.51 12.92 6.16
C ARG A 339 -10.03 14.34 5.87
N ALA A 340 -9.44 15.02 6.85
CA ALA A 340 -8.94 16.38 6.71
C ALA A 340 -7.73 16.43 5.76
N ALA A 341 -6.81 15.48 5.85
CA ALA A 341 -5.68 15.35 4.93
C ALA A 341 -6.15 15.10 3.48
N CYS A 342 -7.14 14.23 3.30
CA CYS A 342 -7.77 14.00 1.99
C CYS A 342 -8.40 15.27 1.42
N GLY A 343 -9.05 16.09 2.25
CA GLY A 343 -9.70 17.33 1.85
C GLY A 343 -8.74 18.45 1.45
N THR A 344 -7.51 18.41 1.95
CA THR A 344 -6.46 19.44 1.70
C THR A 344 -5.35 18.97 0.78
N ASP A 345 -5.48 17.77 0.19
CA ASP A 345 -4.44 17.13 -0.64
C ASP A 345 -3.10 16.98 0.08
N ALA A 346 -3.13 16.82 1.41
CA ALA A 346 -1.95 16.47 2.18
C ALA A 346 -1.62 14.98 2.04
N GLU A 347 -0.33 14.66 1.90
CA GLU A 347 0.11 13.27 1.86
C GLU A 347 0.14 12.66 3.27
N LEU A 348 0.03 11.33 3.36
CA LEU A 348 0.18 10.58 4.61
C LEU A 348 1.47 9.78 4.59
N PHE A 349 2.22 9.83 5.68
CA PHE A 349 3.42 9.01 5.91
C PHE A 349 3.34 8.34 7.27
N PHE A 350 3.64 7.05 7.29
CA PHE A 350 3.77 6.31 8.53
C PHE A 350 5.19 6.43 9.09
N LEU A 351 5.29 6.59 10.40
CA LEU A 351 6.57 6.66 11.10
C LEU A 351 7.08 5.26 11.43
N PRO A 352 8.41 5.06 11.53
CA PRO A 352 8.97 3.79 11.99
C PRO A 352 8.46 3.45 13.40
N ASP A 353 8.14 2.16 13.64
CA ASP A 353 7.58 1.71 14.92
C ASP A 353 8.57 1.86 16.09
N ASP A 354 9.87 1.76 15.81
CA ASP A 354 10.97 1.82 16.76
C ASP A 354 11.55 3.23 16.94
N ALA A 355 11.07 4.21 16.18
CA ALA A 355 11.54 5.59 16.27
C ALA A 355 10.84 6.35 17.40
N ASP A 356 11.54 7.36 17.93
CA ASP A 356 10.98 8.33 18.89
C ASP A 356 9.99 9.25 18.14
N PRO A 357 8.67 9.13 18.36
CA PRO A 357 7.69 9.83 17.56
C PRO A 357 7.52 11.28 17.98
N PRO A 358 6.91 12.13 17.12
CA PRO A 358 6.36 13.43 17.53
C PRO A 358 5.34 13.29 18.67
N ALA A 359 4.97 14.42 19.29
CA ALA A 359 3.98 14.43 20.35
C ALA A 359 2.68 13.70 19.93
N ALA A 360 2.22 12.78 20.76
CA ALA A 360 1.09 11.89 20.51
C ALA A 360 1.24 10.99 19.26
N GLY A 361 2.45 10.81 18.71
CA GLY A 361 2.70 10.02 17.50
C GLY A 361 2.21 10.66 16.21
N ILE A 362 1.89 11.94 16.22
CA ILE A 362 1.30 12.66 15.08
C ILE A 362 2.03 14.00 14.88
N GLY A 363 2.22 14.40 13.62
CA GLY A 363 2.73 15.70 13.24
C GLY A 363 2.35 16.06 11.81
N ALA A 364 2.70 17.27 11.38
CA ALA A 364 2.56 17.67 9.99
C ALA A 364 3.78 18.46 9.52
N LEU A 365 4.22 18.19 8.29
CA LEU A 365 5.14 19.00 7.53
C LEU A 365 4.36 20.09 6.80
N LEU A 366 4.91 21.30 6.76
CA LEU A 366 4.22 22.47 6.22
C LEU A 366 4.84 22.93 4.90
N ARG A 367 3.98 23.37 3.97
CA ARG A 367 4.37 24.00 2.70
C ARG A 367 5.00 25.38 2.90
N ALA A 368 4.55 26.10 3.94
CA ALA A 368 5.04 27.41 4.33
C ALA A 368 5.22 27.47 5.86
N PRO A 369 5.96 28.45 6.40
CA PRO A 369 6.10 28.61 7.85
C PRO A 369 4.75 28.76 8.57
N ALA A 370 4.67 28.24 9.81
CA ALA A 370 3.45 28.28 10.63
C ALA A 370 2.93 29.71 10.95
N SER A 371 3.81 30.71 10.90
CA SER A 371 3.46 32.12 11.10
C SER A 371 2.72 32.78 9.92
N ALA A 372 2.53 32.06 8.81
CA ALA A 372 1.81 32.56 7.63
C ALA A 372 0.29 32.29 7.69
N ALA A 373 -0.23 31.76 8.80
CA ALA A 373 -1.65 31.43 9.03
C ALA A 373 -2.36 32.42 9.94
#